data_4a2ab6b33e66b7a8679bae7821c9de78
#
_entry.id   4a2ab6b33e66b7a8679bae7821c9de78
#
_cell.length_a   1.000
_cell.length_b   1.000
_cell.length_c   1.000
_cell.angle_alpha   90.00
_cell.angle_beta   90.00
_cell.angle_gamma   90.00
#
_symmetry.space_group_name_H-M   'P 1'
#
loop_
_entity.id
_entity.type
_entity.pdbx_description
1 polymer ?
#
loop_
_entity_poly.entity_id
_entity_poly.type
_entity_poly.pdbx_seq_one_letter_code
_entity_poly.pdbx_strand_id
1 'polypeptide(L)'
;CHFLNKTELDKVRKTIIINGSLNAKIVGQSAYNIGKLSGIEVPESTKILIGEVTSVDLSEEFAHEKLSPVLAMYKAKDFDDALSKAERLIADGGFGHTSSIYINSSTETDKLAKFEEAMKTCRILINTPSSQGGIGDLYNFKLAPSLTLGCGSWGGNSVSENVGVKHLINIKTVAERRENMLWFRAPEKVYFKKGCLPVALNEVKTVLGKKKAFIVTDQFLYKNGYTKCVTDKLDELGITHTTFFNVAPDPTLECAIEGTKAINSFEPDCIIAIGGGSAMDAAKIMWVMYEHPEVDFMDMAMRFMDIRKRIYTFPKMGEKAYFIAIPTSSGTGSEVTPFAVITDEKTGIKYPLADYELLPKMAIIDADMCMDQPKGLTAASGIDALTHALEAYASIMATDYTDGLALKAMKNIFEYLPAAYENGAHDAKAREQMATASTMAGMAFANAFLGVCHSMAHKLGAYHHIPHGIANALLITDVMRFNAAEVPAKMGTFSQYAYPHCKERYVECANFLGIAGKNDDEKFENFLKAIEELKDKVGIKKTIKDYGVDEKDFLATLDEMVENAFDDQCTGANPRYPLMSEIKAMYLKAYYGKEVNPEDIKTK
;
A
#
# COMPACT_ATOMS: atom_id res chain seq x y z
N CYS A 1 -54.32 -17.18 12.16
CA CYS A 1 -53.83 -16.75 13.46
C CYS A 1 -55.02 -16.54 14.40
N HIS A 2 -54.83 -16.80 15.68
CA HIS A 2 -55.78 -16.45 16.76
C HIS A 2 -55.08 -15.45 17.68
N PHE A 3 -55.66 -14.26 17.81
CA PHE A 3 -55.22 -13.26 18.78
C PHE A 3 -55.84 -13.53 20.12
N LEU A 4 -55.04 -13.77 21.14
CA LEU A 4 -55.47 -14.09 22.48
C LEU A 4 -56.10 -12.86 23.16
N ASN A 5 -57.32 -13.01 23.66
CA ASN A 5 -57.90 -12.03 24.55
C ASN A 5 -57.26 -12.10 25.94
N LYS A 6 -57.53 -11.16 26.83
CA LYS A 6 -56.89 -11.05 28.14
C LYS A 6 -57.01 -12.34 29.00
N THR A 7 -58.14 -13.01 28.97
CA THR A 7 -58.36 -14.24 29.72
C THR A 7 -57.62 -15.42 29.13
N GLU A 8 -57.59 -15.52 27.78
CA GLU A 8 -56.87 -16.55 27.08
C GLU A 8 -55.36 -16.35 27.23
N LEU A 9 -54.87 -15.09 27.19
CA LEU A 9 -53.47 -14.74 27.37
C LEU A 9 -52.95 -15.26 28.72
N ASP A 10 -53.72 -15.04 29.81
CA ASP A 10 -53.33 -15.49 31.14
C ASP A 10 -53.34 -17.03 31.28
N LYS A 11 -54.21 -17.73 30.56
CA LYS A 11 -54.21 -19.21 30.51
C LYS A 11 -53.03 -19.75 29.75
N VAL A 12 -52.72 -19.16 28.59
CA VAL A 12 -51.54 -19.54 27.76
C VAL A 12 -50.25 -19.24 28.51
N ARG A 13 -50.13 -18.09 29.18
CA ARG A 13 -48.98 -17.72 30.00
C ARG A 13 -48.62 -18.80 31.01
N LYS A 14 -49.62 -19.29 31.76
CA LYS A 14 -49.44 -20.37 32.74
C LYS A 14 -49.10 -21.73 32.12
N THR A 15 -49.31 -21.88 30.82
CA THR A 15 -49.05 -23.14 30.09
C THR A 15 -47.69 -23.17 29.44
N ILE A 16 -47.19 -22.04 28.93
CA ILE A 16 -45.94 -22.00 28.16
C ILE A 16 -44.71 -22.09 29.07
N ILE A 17 -44.74 -21.47 30.24
CA ILE A 17 -43.65 -21.54 31.23
C ILE A 17 -44.18 -22.16 32.51
N ILE A 18 -43.54 -23.19 33.03
CA ILE A 18 -43.89 -23.89 34.27
C ILE A 18 -42.67 -23.91 35.18
N ASN A 19 -42.79 -23.36 36.38
CA ASN A 19 -41.70 -23.27 37.35
C ASN A 19 -40.42 -22.60 36.77
N GLY A 20 -40.60 -21.54 35.96
CA GLY A 20 -39.51 -20.79 35.36
C GLY A 20 -38.83 -21.47 34.15
N SER A 21 -39.35 -22.60 33.70
CA SER A 21 -38.81 -23.35 32.56
C SER A 21 -39.84 -23.55 31.46
N LEU A 22 -39.38 -23.67 30.22
CA LEU A 22 -40.24 -23.97 29.08
C LEU A 22 -40.97 -25.30 29.28
N ASN A 23 -42.30 -25.29 29.11
CA ASN A 23 -43.08 -26.51 29.19
C ASN A 23 -42.79 -27.46 28.01
N ALA A 24 -42.12 -28.57 28.28
CA ALA A 24 -41.76 -29.54 27.25
C ALA A 24 -42.99 -30.10 26.47
N LYS A 25 -44.18 -30.02 27.02
CA LYS A 25 -45.40 -30.52 26.38
C LYS A 25 -45.89 -29.64 25.22
N ILE A 26 -45.40 -28.40 25.11
CA ILE A 26 -45.78 -27.51 24.00
C ILE A 26 -44.75 -27.52 22.86
N VAL A 27 -43.57 -28.04 23.10
CA VAL A 27 -42.49 -28.04 22.09
C VAL A 27 -42.93 -28.87 20.88
N GLY A 28 -42.87 -28.25 19.69
CA GLY A 28 -43.26 -28.89 18.44
C GLY A 28 -44.76 -29.17 18.25
N GLN A 29 -45.60 -28.72 19.17
CA GLN A 29 -47.04 -28.92 19.09
C GLN A 29 -47.73 -27.90 18.16
N SER A 30 -48.91 -28.26 17.64
CA SER A 30 -49.73 -27.32 16.87
C SER A 30 -50.37 -26.27 17.81
N ALA A 31 -50.68 -25.09 17.25
CA ALA A 31 -51.38 -24.03 17.98
C ALA A 31 -52.70 -24.50 18.57
N TYR A 32 -53.42 -25.40 17.88
CA TYR A 32 -54.65 -26.02 18.35
C TYR A 32 -54.42 -26.89 19.59
N ASN A 33 -53.39 -27.75 19.57
CA ASN A 33 -53.09 -28.60 20.73
C ASN A 33 -52.65 -27.78 21.95
N ILE A 34 -51.88 -26.70 21.72
CA ILE A 34 -51.49 -25.78 22.79
C ILE A 34 -52.68 -25.04 23.34
N GLY A 35 -53.62 -24.63 22.47
CA GLY A 35 -54.90 -24.05 22.91
C GLY A 35 -55.68 -25.00 23.82
N LYS A 36 -55.84 -26.26 23.42
CA LYS A 36 -56.46 -27.29 24.27
C LYS A 36 -55.76 -27.47 25.61
N LEU A 37 -54.43 -27.56 25.57
CA LEU A 37 -53.60 -27.72 26.77
C LEU A 37 -53.77 -26.54 27.73
N SER A 38 -53.96 -25.33 27.18
CA SER A 38 -54.16 -24.09 27.92
C SER A 38 -55.61 -23.90 28.35
N GLY A 39 -56.54 -24.77 27.96
CA GLY A 39 -57.95 -24.64 28.26
C GLY A 39 -58.63 -23.45 27.56
N ILE A 40 -58.24 -23.19 26.34
CA ILE A 40 -58.89 -22.22 25.45
C ILE A 40 -59.44 -22.92 24.21
N GLU A 41 -60.51 -22.41 23.66
CA GLU A 41 -61.13 -22.92 22.44
C GLU A 41 -60.67 -22.14 21.24
N VAL A 42 -59.98 -22.82 20.32
CA VAL A 42 -59.56 -22.24 19.06
C VAL A 42 -59.91 -23.19 17.90
N PRO A 43 -60.21 -22.70 16.70
CA PRO A 43 -60.46 -23.54 15.55
C PRO A 43 -59.26 -24.49 15.27
N GLU A 44 -59.53 -25.71 14.84
CA GLU A 44 -58.50 -26.70 14.50
C GLU A 44 -57.57 -26.21 13.39
N SER A 45 -58.08 -25.36 12.52
CA SER A 45 -57.28 -24.69 11.46
C SER A 45 -56.34 -23.61 11.95
N THR A 46 -56.34 -23.27 13.25
CA THR A 46 -55.45 -22.24 13.81
C THR A 46 -53.99 -22.69 13.74
N LYS A 47 -53.17 -21.88 13.09
CA LYS A 47 -51.74 -22.15 12.90
C LYS A 47 -50.81 -21.44 13.90
N ILE A 48 -51.27 -20.31 14.45
CA ILE A 48 -50.45 -19.46 15.33
C ILE A 48 -51.35 -18.85 16.38
N LEU A 49 -50.92 -18.87 17.66
CA LEU A 49 -51.48 -18.08 18.77
C LEU A 49 -50.65 -16.83 18.97
N ILE A 50 -51.27 -15.66 19.04
CA ILE A 50 -50.56 -14.38 19.18
C ILE A 50 -51.02 -13.71 20.48
N GLY A 51 -50.09 -13.46 21.39
CA GLY A 51 -50.30 -12.68 22.60
C GLY A 51 -49.77 -11.27 22.48
N GLU A 52 -50.65 -10.26 22.60
CA GLU A 52 -50.19 -8.87 22.72
C GLU A 52 -49.73 -8.61 24.16
N VAL A 53 -48.43 -8.33 24.32
CA VAL A 53 -47.79 -8.10 25.62
C VAL A 53 -46.95 -6.82 25.58
N THR A 54 -46.57 -6.30 26.73
CA THR A 54 -45.87 -5.02 26.85
C THR A 54 -44.46 -5.15 27.39
N SER A 55 -44.21 -6.10 28.30
CA SER A 55 -42.89 -6.31 28.88
C SER A 55 -42.04 -7.21 27.98
N VAL A 56 -40.78 -6.81 27.77
CA VAL A 56 -39.74 -7.57 27.06
C VAL A 56 -38.79 -8.31 28.00
N ASP A 57 -39.04 -8.25 29.30
CA ASP A 57 -38.24 -8.93 30.32
C ASP A 57 -38.74 -10.35 30.60
N LEU A 58 -37.85 -11.23 31.04
CA LEU A 58 -38.15 -12.65 31.33
C LEU A 58 -39.15 -12.87 32.47
N SER A 59 -39.58 -11.83 33.15
CA SER A 59 -40.75 -11.88 34.04
C SER A 59 -42.08 -12.01 33.29
N GLU A 60 -42.09 -11.75 31.98
CA GLU A 60 -43.21 -12.01 31.07
C GLU A 60 -42.96 -13.32 30.33
N GLU A 61 -43.78 -14.31 30.53
CA GLU A 61 -43.64 -15.65 29.97
C GLU A 61 -43.61 -15.65 28.42
N PHE A 62 -44.33 -14.70 27.80
CA PHE A 62 -44.29 -14.52 26.35
C PHE A 62 -42.97 -13.96 25.81
N ALA A 63 -42.12 -13.39 26.66
CA ALA A 63 -40.78 -12.93 26.25
C ALA A 63 -39.79 -14.08 26.06
N HIS A 64 -40.01 -15.23 26.64
CA HIS A 64 -39.17 -16.41 26.49
C HIS A 64 -39.27 -17.03 25.09
N GLU A 65 -38.24 -17.76 24.68
CA GLU A 65 -38.31 -18.66 23.53
C GLU A 65 -39.28 -19.81 23.83
N LYS A 66 -40.17 -20.12 22.92
CA LYS A 66 -41.28 -21.06 23.16
C LYS A 66 -41.22 -22.35 22.33
N LEU A 67 -40.30 -22.46 21.34
CA LEU A 67 -40.15 -23.59 20.43
C LEU A 67 -41.50 -24.14 19.92
N SER A 68 -42.45 -23.24 19.66
CA SER A 68 -43.85 -23.56 19.37
C SER A 68 -44.52 -22.38 18.64
N PRO A 69 -45.69 -22.59 17.99
CA PRO A 69 -46.38 -21.53 17.26
C PRO A 69 -47.19 -20.60 18.21
N VAL A 70 -46.55 -20.16 19.29
CA VAL A 70 -47.04 -19.14 20.21
C VAL A 70 -46.14 -17.92 20.12
N LEU A 71 -46.65 -16.80 19.60
CA LEU A 71 -45.86 -15.59 19.37
C LEU A 71 -46.24 -14.49 20.33
N ALA A 72 -45.26 -13.76 20.84
CA ALA A 72 -45.45 -12.46 21.46
C ALA A 72 -45.57 -11.38 20.39
N MET A 73 -46.46 -10.43 20.60
CA MET A 73 -46.60 -9.22 19.81
C MET A 73 -46.42 -7.99 20.69
N TYR A 74 -45.52 -7.09 20.27
CA TYR A 74 -45.22 -5.84 20.96
C TYR A 74 -45.57 -4.66 20.08
N LYS A 75 -46.24 -3.66 20.64
CA LYS A 75 -46.40 -2.37 19.98
C LYS A 75 -45.20 -1.48 20.28
N ALA A 76 -44.74 -0.79 19.29
CA ALA A 76 -43.65 0.20 19.38
C ALA A 76 -44.16 1.59 18.99
N LYS A 77 -43.57 2.63 19.58
CA LYS A 77 -43.90 4.03 19.28
C LYS A 77 -43.33 4.45 17.92
N ASP A 78 -42.12 4.00 17.67
CA ASP A 78 -41.34 4.32 16.50
C ASP A 78 -40.33 3.20 16.23
N PHE A 79 -39.45 3.41 15.22
CA PHE A 79 -38.45 2.45 14.85
C PHE A 79 -37.41 2.18 15.96
N ASP A 80 -37.00 3.21 16.69
CA ASP A 80 -35.98 3.10 17.74
C ASP A 80 -36.51 2.31 18.95
N ASP A 81 -37.75 2.53 19.33
CA ASP A 81 -38.44 1.75 20.38
C ASP A 81 -38.61 0.28 19.94
N ALA A 82 -38.91 0.03 18.66
CA ALA A 82 -39.00 -1.33 18.14
C ALA A 82 -37.65 -2.04 18.15
N LEU A 83 -36.61 -1.35 17.75
CA LEU A 83 -35.24 -1.87 17.72
C LEU A 83 -34.75 -2.21 19.12
N SER A 84 -34.93 -1.30 20.08
CA SER A 84 -34.56 -1.52 21.50
C SER A 84 -35.27 -2.74 22.10
N LYS A 85 -36.58 -2.91 21.79
CA LYS A 85 -37.34 -4.11 22.23
C LYS A 85 -36.76 -5.39 21.60
N ALA A 86 -36.43 -5.35 20.31
CA ALA A 86 -35.86 -6.49 19.60
C ALA A 86 -34.48 -6.89 20.17
N GLU A 87 -33.60 -5.90 20.42
CA GLU A 87 -32.29 -6.14 21.05
C GLU A 87 -32.46 -6.79 22.45
N ARG A 88 -33.39 -6.29 23.24
CA ARG A 88 -33.64 -6.85 24.59
C ARG A 88 -34.12 -8.30 24.53
N LEU A 89 -35.01 -8.62 23.59
CA LEU A 89 -35.54 -9.98 23.42
C LEU A 89 -34.47 -10.96 22.94
N ILE A 90 -33.59 -10.58 21.99
CA ILE A 90 -32.54 -11.48 21.54
C ILE A 90 -31.46 -11.70 22.61
N ALA A 91 -31.23 -10.73 23.49
CA ALA A 91 -30.26 -10.86 24.58
C ALA A 91 -30.62 -11.99 25.57
N ASP A 92 -31.87 -12.31 25.73
CA ASP A 92 -32.34 -13.34 26.69
C ASP A 92 -32.40 -14.75 26.08
N GLY A 93 -32.40 -14.92 24.75
CA GLY A 93 -32.53 -16.26 24.18
C GLY A 93 -32.30 -16.37 22.68
N GLY A 94 -31.81 -15.32 22.03
CA GLY A 94 -31.71 -15.29 20.58
C GLY A 94 -30.38 -14.91 20.00
N PHE A 95 -29.34 -14.73 20.80
CA PHE A 95 -28.03 -14.32 20.31
C PHE A 95 -27.52 -15.24 19.22
N GLY A 96 -27.10 -14.60 18.10
CA GLY A 96 -26.50 -15.26 16.95
C GLY A 96 -27.48 -15.97 16.02
N HIS A 97 -28.78 -16.08 16.36
CA HIS A 97 -29.71 -16.84 15.55
C HIS A 97 -30.15 -16.08 14.29
N THR A 98 -31.36 -15.55 14.23
CA THR A 98 -31.97 -14.94 13.05
C THR A 98 -32.88 -13.79 13.42
N SER A 99 -32.77 -12.67 12.72
CA SER A 99 -33.69 -11.55 12.80
C SER A 99 -34.26 -11.18 11.44
N SER A 100 -35.44 -10.56 11.43
CA SER A 100 -36.10 -10.11 10.21
C SER A 100 -36.60 -8.67 10.37
N ILE A 101 -36.48 -7.91 9.30
CA ILE A 101 -37.04 -6.57 9.19
C ILE A 101 -37.90 -6.45 7.93
N TYR A 102 -39.06 -5.81 8.07
CA TYR A 102 -39.92 -5.45 6.93
C TYR A 102 -39.81 -3.95 6.71
N ILE A 103 -39.16 -3.55 5.62
CA ILE A 103 -38.80 -2.17 5.37
C ILE A 103 -38.66 -1.93 3.85
N ASN A 104 -38.80 -0.69 3.40
CA ASN A 104 -38.38 -0.32 2.06
C ASN A 104 -36.86 -0.11 2.03
N SER A 105 -36.13 -1.17 1.64
CA SER A 105 -34.66 -1.17 1.63
C SER A 105 -34.02 -0.16 0.67
N SER A 106 -34.79 0.38 -0.28
CA SER A 106 -34.28 1.37 -1.22
C SER A 106 -34.38 2.82 -0.73
N THR A 107 -35.34 3.10 0.18
CA THR A 107 -35.62 4.47 0.65
C THR A 107 -35.32 4.68 2.12
N GLU A 108 -35.23 3.61 2.93
CA GLU A 108 -34.99 3.66 4.37
C GLU A 108 -33.64 3.03 4.75
N THR A 109 -32.61 3.32 3.97
CA THR A 109 -31.25 2.77 4.12
C THR A 109 -30.65 2.99 5.51
N ASP A 110 -30.88 4.16 6.11
CA ASP A 110 -30.34 4.52 7.43
C ASP A 110 -30.95 3.64 8.54
N LYS A 111 -32.26 3.35 8.46
CA LYS A 111 -32.92 2.46 9.41
C LYS A 111 -32.44 1.02 9.24
N LEU A 112 -32.24 0.59 7.99
CA LEU A 112 -31.70 -0.73 7.69
C LEU A 112 -30.30 -0.89 8.25
N ALA A 113 -29.39 0.05 7.98
CA ALA A 113 -28.03 0.04 8.50
C ALA A 113 -28.01 0.01 10.05
N LYS A 114 -28.85 0.83 10.69
CA LYS A 114 -29.00 0.83 12.15
C LYS A 114 -29.49 -0.50 12.72
N PHE A 115 -30.39 -1.17 12.00
CA PHE A 115 -30.87 -2.50 12.38
C PHE A 115 -29.77 -3.56 12.23
N GLU A 116 -29.02 -3.51 11.15
CA GLU A 116 -27.89 -4.42 10.88
C GLU A 116 -26.79 -4.29 11.93
N GLU A 117 -26.46 -3.08 12.36
CA GLU A 117 -25.46 -2.82 13.39
C GLU A 117 -25.90 -3.29 14.78
N ALA A 118 -27.16 -3.04 15.15
CA ALA A 118 -27.67 -3.33 16.49
C ALA A 118 -27.96 -4.82 16.72
N MET A 119 -28.46 -5.53 15.70
CA MET A 119 -28.94 -6.90 15.87
C MET A 119 -27.80 -7.92 15.88
N LYS A 120 -27.49 -8.49 17.04
CA LYS A 120 -26.48 -9.53 17.24
C LYS A 120 -26.96 -10.91 16.77
N THR A 121 -27.28 -11.02 15.49
CA THR A 121 -27.74 -12.25 14.84
C THR A 121 -26.92 -12.53 13.56
N CYS A 122 -26.58 -13.78 13.30
CA CYS A 122 -25.79 -14.18 12.13
C CYS A 122 -26.58 -14.12 10.82
N ARG A 123 -27.89 -14.05 10.88
CA ARG A 123 -28.79 -13.93 9.73
C ARG A 123 -29.73 -12.77 9.93
N ILE A 124 -29.68 -11.82 9.01
CA ILE A 124 -30.62 -10.71 8.93
C ILE A 124 -31.38 -10.86 7.62
N LEU A 125 -32.70 -10.96 7.73
CA LEU A 125 -33.59 -11.16 6.60
C LEU A 125 -34.41 -9.90 6.36
N ILE A 126 -34.43 -9.45 5.12
CA ILE A 126 -35.20 -8.28 4.71
C ILE A 126 -36.47 -8.76 4.01
N ASN A 127 -37.63 -8.29 4.47
CA ASN A 127 -38.95 -8.57 3.92
C ASN A 127 -39.27 -10.08 3.82
N THR A 128 -38.67 -10.88 4.71
CA THR A 128 -38.82 -12.33 4.73
C THR A 128 -38.98 -12.83 6.14
N PRO A 129 -39.92 -13.76 6.42
CA PRO A 129 -40.09 -14.31 7.75
C PRO A 129 -38.88 -15.11 8.21
N SER A 130 -38.47 -14.98 9.47
CA SER A 130 -37.32 -15.70 10.04
C SER A 130 -37.46 -17.22 9.92
N SER A 131 -38.65 -17.75 10.14
CA SER A 131 -38.95 -19.18 10.08
C SER A 131 -38.79 -19.78 8.69
N GLN A 132 -38.96 -18.99 7.65
CA GLN A 132 -38.82 -19.43 6.26
C GLN A 132 -37.43 -19.11 5.70
N GLY A 133 -36.97 -17.86 5.88
CA GLY A 133 -35.73 -17.41 5.28
C GLY A 133 -34.49 -17.92 6.01
N GLY A 134 -34.56 -18.15 7.33
CA GLY A 134 -33.41 -18.62 8.10
C GLY A 134 -32.85 -19.98 7.65
N ILE A 135 -33.71 -20.87 7.19
CA ILE A 135 -33.29 -22.20 6.67
C ILE A 135 -32.66 -22.13 5.28
N GLY A 136 -32.77 -21.00 4.60
CA GLY A 136 -32.21 -20.78 3.26
C GLY A 136 -32.96 -21.52 2.13
N ASP A 137 -32.56 -21.27 0.91
CA ASP A 137 -32.96 -22.04 -0.27
C ASP A 137 -31.91 -21.93 -1.40
N LEU A 138 -32.12 -22.68 -2.48
CA LEU A 138 -31.17 -22.72 -3.59
C LEU A 138 -31.37 -21.61 -4.64
N TYR A 139 -32.47 -20.86 -4.59
CA TYR A 139 -32.88 -20.02 -5.71
C TYR A 139 -33.05 -18.55 -5.36
N ASN A 140 -33.58 -18.25 -4.18
CA ASN A 140 -34.00 -16.89 -3.82
C ASN A 140 -33.15 -16.24 -2.73
N PHE A 141 -32.38 -17.03 -1.97
CA PHE A 141 -31.57 -16.54 -0.87
C PHE A 141 -30.09 -16.83 -1.06
N LYS A 142 -29.26 -15.92 -0.58
CA LYS A 142 -27.82 -16.13 -0.47
C LYS A 142 -27.44 -17.19 0.58
N LEU A 143 -28.40 -17.62 1.38
CA LEU A 143 -28.22 -18.63 2.43
C LEU A 143 -28.43 -20.04 1.88
N ALA A 144 -27.42 -20.89 2.05
CA ALA A 144 -27.56 -22.31 1.70
C ALA A 144 -28.66 -22.99 2.54
N PRO A 145 -29.44 -23.92 1.96
CA PRO A 145 -30.48 -24.60 2.70
C PRO A 145 -29.90 -25.48 3.80
N SER A 146 -30.40 -25.33 5.03
CA SER A 146 -30.01 -26.13 6.18
C SER A 146 -31.07 -26.06 7.29
N LEU A 147 -31.23 -27.17 8.01
CA LEU A 147 -31.99 -27.21 9.25
C LEU A 147 -31.13 -26.98 10.49
N THR A 148 -29.78 -26.94 10.31
CA THR A 148 -28.83 -26.66 11.38
C THR A 148 -28.24 -25.28 11.14
N LEU A 149 -28.53 -24.34 12.02
CA LEU A 149 -28.16 -22.93 11.87
C LEU A 149 -27.08 -22.57 12.89
N GLY A 150 -25.90 -22.22 12.42
CA GLY A 150 -24.83 -21.72 13.26
C GLY A 150 -25.16 -20.33 13.80
N CYS A 151 -24.87 -20.08 15.08
CA CYS A 151 -25.13 -18.81 15.75
C CYS A 151 -23.84 -18.01 16.07
N GLY A 152 -22.69 -18.47 15.57
CA GLY A 152 -21.41 -17.82 15.76
C GLY A 152 -20.98 -17.65 17.22
N SER A 153 -20.04 -16.78 17.48
CA SER A 153 -19.53 -16.50 18.83
C SER A 153 -20.61 -15.91 19.75
N TRP A 154 -21.57 -15.16 19.21
CA TRP A 154 -22.70 -14.64 20.00
C TRP A 154 -23.57 -15.75 20.60
N GLY A 155 -23.77 -16.84 19.85
CA GLY A 155 -24.55 -18.00 20.32
C GLY A 155 -23.69 -19.13 20.89
N GLY A 156 -22.39 -18.90 21.14
CA GLY A 156 -21.47 -19.90 21.65
C GLY A 156 -21.14 -21.02 20.67
N ASN A 157 -21.25 -20.78 19.37
CA ASN A 157 -20.97 -21.74 18.30
C ASN A 157 -19.68 -21.40 17.53
N SER A 158 -19.05 -22.41 16.94
CA SER A 158 -17.89 -22.25 16.04
C SER A 158 -18.29 -21.87 14.61
N VAL A 159 -19.58 -21.97 14.26
CA VAL A 159 -20.11 -21.73 12.92
C VAL A 159 -21.14 -20.60 12.98
N SER A 160 -21.04 -19.61 12.10
CA SER A 160 -21.94 -18.46 11.99
C SER A 160 -22.87 -18.52 10.77
N GLU A 161 -22.86 -19.60 10.02
CA GLU A 161 -23.64 -19.79 8.79
C GLU A 161 -24.51 -21.05 8.85
N ASN A 162 -25.30 -21.25 7.79
CA ASN A 162 -26.10 -22.46 7.64
C ASN A 162 -25.18 -23.67 7.45
N VAL A 163 -25.29 -24.65 8.32
CA VAL A 163 -24.42 -25.83 8.34
C VAL A 163 -24.71 -26.71 7.14
N GLY A 164 -23.70 -26.97 6.33
CA GLY A 164 -23.76 -27.83 5.14
C GLY A 164 -22.62 -28.83 5.09
N VAL A 165 -22.52 -29.54 3.97
CA VAL A 165 -21.50 -30.61 3.76
C VAL A 165 -20.08 -30.15 4.04
N LYS A 166 -19.74 -28.90 3.71
CA LYS A 166 -18.40 -28.32 3.98
C LYS A 166 -18.00 -28.34 5.44
N HIS A 167 -18.94 -28.38 6.38
CA HIS A 167 -18.66 -28.44 7.82
C HIS A 167 -18.45 -29.88 8.33
N LEU A 168 -18.74 -30.88 7.50
CA LEU A 168 -18.57 -32.29 7.79
C LEU A 168 -17.28 -32.87 7.22
N ILE A 169 -16.54 -32.08 6.46
CA ILE A 169 -15.29 -32.50 5.83
C ILE A 169 -14.10 -31.72 6.40
N ASN A 170 -12.96 -32.38 6.48
CA ASN A 170 -11.71 -31.71 6.82
C ASN A 170 -11.10 -31.10 5.56
N ILE A 171 -11.07 -29.76 5.49
CA ILE A 171 -10.42 -29.03 4.41
C ILE A 171 -8.93 -28.92 4.75
N LYS A 172 -8.06 -29.49 3.91
CA LYS A 172 -6.62 -29.31 4.00
C LYS A 172 -6.21 -28.17 3.08
N THR A 173 -5.57 -27.17 3.65
CA THR A 173 -4.92 -26.09 2.88
C THR A 173 -3.49 -26.49 2.60
N VAL A 174 -3.12 -26.62 1.34
CA VAL A 174 -1.74 -26.80 0.91
C VAL A 174 -1.23 -25.43 0.51
N ALA A 175 -0.22 -24.94 1.20
CA ALA A 175 0.42 -23.67 0.91
C ALA A 175 1.90 -23.91 0.59
N GLU A 176 2.30 -23.53 -0.61
CA GLU A 176 3.69 -23.55 -1.04
C GLU A 176 4.22 -22.13 -1.15
N ARG A 177 5.41 -21.90 -0.56
CA ARG A 177 6.09 -20.62 -0.68
C ARG A 177 6.77 -20.53 -2.04
N ARG A 178 6.50 -19.46 -2.79
CA ARG A 178 7.21 -19.16 -4.04
C ARG A 178 8.60 -18.63 -3.72
N GLU A 179 9.61 -19.51 -3.70
CA GLU A 179 10.96 -19.12 -3.27
C GLU A 179 11.86 -18.66 -4.41
N ASN A 180 11.71 -19.20 -5.61
CA ASN A 180 12.72 -19.13 -6.67
C ASN A 180 12.33 -18.24 -7.86
N MET A 181 11.59 -17.17 -7.64
CA MET A 181 11.27 -16.22 -8.71
C MET A 181 12.30 -15.09 -8.73
N LEU A 182 13.55 -15.44 -9.01
CA LEU A 182 14.62 -14.48 -9.20
C LEU A 182 14.76 -14.18 -10.70
N TRP A 183 14.60 -12.93 -11.05
CA TRP A 183 14.89 -12.42 -12.39
C TRP A 183 15.51 -11.04 -12.29
N PHE A 184 16.19 -10.65 -13.36
CA PHE A 184 16.66 -9.29 -13.56
C PHE A 184 15.85 -8.65 -14.70
N ARG A 185 15.26 -7.48 -14.46
CA ARG A 185 14.52 -6.71 -15.46
C ARG A 185 15.10 -5.31 -15.61
N ALA A 186 15.21 -4.86 -16.85
CA ALA A 186 15.62 -3.53 -17.24
C ALA A 186 14.75 -3.08 -18.44
N PRO A 187 14.76 -1.81 -18.85
CA PRO A 187 14.15 -1.39 -20.09
C PRO A 187 14.63 -2.22 -21.29
N GLU A 188 13.76 -2.40 -22.27
CA GLU A 188 14.11 -3.11 -23.51
C GLU A 188 15.32 -2.51 -24.20
N LYS A 189 15.45 -1.16 -24.11
CA LYS A 189 16.60 -0.42 -24.63
C LYS A 189 16.99 0.73 -23.70
N VAL A 190 18.28 0.91 -23.55
CA VAL A 190 18.89 2.04 -22.87
C VAL A 190 19.88 2.71 -23.82
N TYR A 191 19.49 3.88 -24.32
CA TYR A 191 20.41 4.74 -25.05
C TYR A 191 21.22 5.55 -24.05
N PHE A 192 22.52 5.63 -24.25
CA PHE A 192 23.42 6.38 -23.37
C PHE A 192 24.53 7.03 -24.19
N LYS A 193 25.14 8.03 -23.63
CA LYS A 193 26.17 8.89 -24.21
C LYS A 193 25.60 10.23 -24.68
N LYS A 194 26.43 11.25 -24.52
CA LYS A 194 26.15 12.61 -25.01
C LYS A 194 25.79 12.61 -26.51
N GLY A 195 24.66 13.23 -26.86
CA GLY A 195 24.15 13.31 -28.23
C GLY A 195 23.39 12.06 -28.70
N CYS A 196 23.01 11.14 -27.85
CA CYS A 196 22.23 9.95 -28.24
C CYS A 196 20.75 10.23 -28.48
N LEU A 197 20.21 11.34 -27.96
CA LEU A 197 18.78 11.68 -28.04
C LEU A 197 18.22 11.65 -29.47
N PRO A 198 18.80 12.37 -30.47
CA PRO A 198 18.27 12.34 -31.82
C PRO A 198 18.36 10.96 -32.48
N VAL A 199 19.34 10.15 -32.12
CA VAL A 199 19.47 8.77 -32.62
C VAL A 199 18.37 7.88 -32.09
N ALA A 200 18.08 7.95 -30.78
CA ALA A 200 17.02 7.22 -30.14
C ALA A 200 15.63 7.62 -30.67
N LEU A 201 15.39 8.91 -30.88
CA LEU A 201 14.12 9.40 -31.42
C LEU A 201 13.92 9.00 -32.89
N ASN A 202 14.99 8.87 -33.70
CA ASN A 202 14.87 8.30 -35.04
C ASN A 202 14.28 6.88 -35.01
N GLU A 203 14.67 6.06 -34.04
CA GLU A 203 14.14 4.70 -33.90
C GLU A 203 12.64 4.70 -33.60
N VAL A 204 12.14 5.66 -32.84
CA VAL A 204 10.70 5.80 -32.54
C VAL A 204 9.88 5.84 -33.84
N LYS A 205 10.39 6.51 -34.87
CA LYS A 205 9.76 6.55 -36.20
C LYS A 205 10.06 5.34 -37.04
N THR A 206 11.36 5.04 -37.21
CA THR A 206 11.82 4.11 -38.26
C THR A 206 11.67 2.64 -37.90
N VAL A 207 11.77 2.30 -36.62
CA VAL A 207 11.69 0.92 -36.11
C VAL A 207 10.37 0.68 -35.41
N LEU A 208 9.97 1.58 -34.49
CA LEU A 208 8.75 1.40 -33.70
C LEU A 208 7.50 1.89 -34.44
N GLY A 209 7.65 2.64 -35.55
CA GLY A 209 6.55 3.09 -36.40
C GLY A 209 5.56 4.05 -35.72
N LYS A 210 5.95 4.72 -34.63
CA LYS A 210 5.09 5.59 -33.85
C LYS A 210 4.78 6.89 -34.61
N LYS A 211 3.56 7.41 -34.38
CA LYS A 211 3.02 8.57 -35.13
C LYS A 211 2.57 9.71 -34.23
N LYS A 212 2.20 9.43 -32.99
CA LYS A 212 1.63 10.41 -32.05
C LYS A 212 2.31 10.30 -30.69
N ALA A 213 3.09 11.31 -30.31
CA ALA A 213 3.81 11.35 -29.05
C ALA A 213 3.14 12.31 -28.04
N PHE A 214 2.85 11.83 -26.85
CA PHE A 214 2.42 12.66 -25.72
C PHE A 214 3.59 12.89 -24.77
N ILE A 215 3.99 14.14 -24.60
CA ILE A 215 5.14 14.52 -23.76
C ILE A 215 4.62 14.92 -22.38
N VAL A 216 5.22 14.37 -21.32
CA VAL A 216 4.95 14.73 -19.92
C VAL A 216 6.20 15.34 -19.31
N THR A 217 6.05 16.53 -18.72
CA THR A 217 7.16 17.28 -18.10
C THR A 217 6.64 18.25 -17.03
N ASP A 218 7.54 18.98 -16.39
CA ASP A 218 7.21 20.06 -15.47
C ASP A 218 7.23 21.46 -16.14
N GLN A 219 6.67 22.45 -15.45
CA GLN A 219 6.59 23.82 -15.97
C GLN A 219 7.95 24.48 -16.17
N PHE A 220 8.94 24.16 -15.29
CA PHE A 220 10.26 24.77 -15.40
C PHE A 220 10.96 24.33 -16.68
N LEU A 221 11.01 23.03 -16.93
CA LEU A 221 11.64 22.45 -18.11
C LEU A 221 10.95 22.92 -19.39
N TYR A 222 9.61 22.96 -19.40
CA TYR A 222 8.84 23.42 -20.56
C TYR A 222 9.11 24.90 -20.87
N LYS A 223 8.94 25.79 -19.87
CA LYS A 223 9.10 27.25 -20.07
C LYS A 223 10.53 27.67 -20.40
N ASN A 224 11.51 26.94 -19.94
CA ASN A 224 12.93 27.22 -20.22
C ASN A 224 13.46 26.47 -21.46
N GLY A 225 12.58 25.81 -22.21
CA GLY A 225 12.90 25.26 -23.52
C GLY A 225 13.70 23.94 -23.51
N TYR A 226 13.80 23.24 -22.36
CA TYR A 226 14.50 21.95 -22.27
C TYR A 226 13.82 20.83 -23.06
N THR A 227 12.53 20.95 -23.34
CA THR A 227 11.79 19.99 -24.17
C THR A 227 11.98 20.23 -25.67
N LYS A 228 12.55 21.38 -26.05
CA LYS A 228 12.62 21.80 -27.44
C LYS A 228 13.44 20.86 -28.34
N CYS A 229 14.54 20.32 -27.84
CA CYS A 229 15.34 19.35 -28.59
C CYS A 229 14.56 18.06 -28.94
N VAL A 230 13.60 17.67 -28.09
CA VAL A 230 12.70 16.55 -28.34
C VAL A 230 11.61 16.94 -29.34
N THR A 231 10.91 18.06 -29.11
CA THR A 231 9.82 18.49 -29.98
C THR A 231 10.28 18.82 -31.39
N ASP A 232 11.41 19.55 -31.55
CA ASP A 232 11.98 19.85 -32.87
C ASP A 232 12.34 18.56 -33.63
N LYS A 233 12.85 17.54 -32.91
CA LYS A 233 13.17 16.25 -33.53
C LYS A 233 11.92 15.46 -33.91
N LEU A 234 10.87 15.51 -33.11
CA LEU A 234 9.58 14.89 -33.44
C LEU A 234 8.95 15.55 -34.68
N ASP A 235 9.05 16.89 -34.79
CA ASP A 235 8.60 17.65 -35.98
C ASP A 235 9.37 17.24 -37.23
N GLU A 236 10.72 17.15 -37.14
CA GLU A 236 11.57 16.67 -38.24
C GLU A 236 11.16 15.27 -38.71
N LEU A 237 10.78 14.41 -37.77
CA LEU A 237 10.36 13.04 -38.05
C LEU A 237 8.91 12.93 -38.52
N GLY A 238 8.14 14.04 -38.52
CA GLY A 238 6.70 14.04 -38.83
C GLY A 238 5.88 13.23 -37.84
N ILE A 239 6.27 13.24 -36.55
CA ILE A 239 5.50 12.66 -35.44
C ILE A 239 4.67 13.79 -34.81
N THR A 240 3.36 13.65 -34.87
CA THR A 240 2.45 14.61 -34.20
C THR A 240 2.64 14.52 -32.70
N HIS A 241 2.78 15.67 -32.02
CA HIS A 241 2.99 15.65 -30.57
C HIS A 241 2.20 16.74 -29.84
N THR A 242 2.00 16.53 -28.56
CA THR A 242 1.50 17.53 -27.61
C THR A 242 2.22 17.38 -26.28
N THR A 243 2.21 18.43 -25.45
CA THR A 243 2.94 18.44 -24.18
C THR A 243 2.02 18.77 -23.01
N PHE A 244 2.00 17.92 -22.01
CA PHE A 244 1.46 18.18 -20.68
C PHE A 244 2.61 18.61 -19.78
N PHE A 245 2.57 19.81 -19.23
CA PHE A 245 3.68 20.40 -18.46
C PHE A 245 3.30 20.87 -17.05
N ASN A 246 2.16 20.40 -16.53
CA ASN A 246 1.66 20.81 -15.21
C ASN A 246 2.10 19.87 -14.08
N VAL A 247 3.14 19.05 -14.26
CA VAL A 247 3.61 18.18 -13.19
C VAL A 247 4.31 19.00 -12.10
N ALA A 248 3.85 18.85 -10.86
CA ALA A 248 4.46 19.45 -9.68
C ALA A 248 5.69 18.63 -9.20
N PRO A 249 6.60 19.25 -8.42
CA PRO A 249 7.76 18.52 -7.84
C PRO A 249 7.39 17.32 -6.98
N ASP A 250 6.19 17.30 -6.43
CA ASP A 250 5.61 16.18 -5.68
C ASP A 250 4.30 15.80 -6.38
N PRO A 251 4.32 14.86 -7.33
CA PRO A 251 3.19 14.64 -8.22
C PRO A 251 2.00 14.07 -7.46
N THR A 252 0.81 14.59 -7.80
CA THR A 252 -0.44 14.21 -7.16
C THR A 252 -1.29 13.31 -8.05
N LEU A 253 -2.17 12.54 -7.42
CA LEU A 253 -3.12 11.70 -8.13
C LEU A 253 -4.05 12.55 -9.02
N GLU A 254 -4.43 13.73 -8.55
CA GLU A 254 -5.23 14.70 -9.30
C GLU A 254 -4.50 15.17 -10.58
N CYS A 255 -3.20 15.46 -10.47
CA CYS A 255 -2.36 15.78 -11.63
C CYS A 255 -2.32 14.62 -12.65
N ALA A 256 -2.19 13.38 -12.16
CA ALA A 256 -2.21 12.21 -13.04
C ALA A 256 -3.57 12.02 -13.73
N ILE A 257 -4.67 12.27 -13.04
CA ILE A 257 -6.03 12.24 -13.61
C ILE A 257 -6.21 13.31 -14.67
N GLU A 258 -5.73 14.56 -14.43
CA GLU A 258 -5.76 15.66 -15.41
C GLU A 258 -4.96 15.30 -16.66
N GLY A 259 -3.74 14.82 -16.49
CA GLY A 259 -2.88 14.37 -17.59
C GLY A 259 -3.50 13.22 -18.38
N THR A 260 -4.16 12.28 -17.71
CA THR A 260 -4.85 11.17 -18.36
C THR A 260 -6.03 11.64 -19.22
N LYS A 261 -6.77 12.66 -18.80
CA LYS A 261 -7.82 13.29 -19.65
C LYS A 261 -7.22 13.87 -20.91
N ALA A 262 -6.06 14.55 -20.80
CA ALA A 262 -5.36 15.10 -21.96
C ALA A 262 -4.83 14.00 -22.88
N ILE A 263 -4.28 12.91 -22.33
CA ILE A 263 -3.86 11.73 -23.10
C ILE A 263 -5.04 11.12 -23.86
N ASN A 264 -6.17 10.90 -23.21
CA ASN A 264 -7.37 10.33 -23.83
C ASN A 264 -7.92 11.19 -24.97
N SER A 265 -7.80 12.51 -24.87
CA SER A 265 -8.22 13.43 -25.95
C SER A 265 -7.26 13.43 -27.12
N PHE A 266 -5.99 13.14 -26.90
CA PHE A 266 -4.96 13.11 -27.93
C PHE A 266 -4.77 11.73 -28.56
N GLU A 267 -5.00 10.64 -27.81
CA GLU A 267 -4.84 9.24 -28.22
C GLU A 267 -3.44 8.93 -28.81
N PRO A 268 -2.37 9.06 -28.00
CA PRO A 268 -1.01 8.78 -28.46
C PRO A 268 -0.74 7.29 -28.59
N ASP A 269 0.21 6.95 -29.45
CA ASP A 269 0.85 5.61 -29.52
C ASP A 269 2.25 5.58 -28.89
N CYS A 270 2.70 6.73 -28.35
CA CYS A 270 3.95 6.89 -27.63
C CYS A 270 3.79 7.93 -26.51
N ILE A 271 4.31 7.65 -25.33
CA ILE A 271 4.39 8.59 -24.20
C ILE A 271 5.87 8.84 -23.91
N ILE A 272 6.28 10.11 -23.83
CA ILE A 272 7.66 10.52 -23.55
C ILE A 272 7.68 11.34 -22.27
N ALA A 273 8.23 10.78 -21.20
CA ALA A 273 8.46 11.50 -19.94
C ALA A 273 9.83 12.21 -20.00
N ILE A 274 9.85 13.53 -19.78
CA ILE A 274 11.07 14.33 -19.76
C ILE A 274 11.16 15.03 -18.41
N GLY A 275 12.18 14.74 -17.61
CA GLY A 275 12.35 15.41 -16.33
C GLY A 275 13.10 14.59 -15.29
N GLY A 276 12.90 14.95 -14.02
CA GLY A 276 13.33 14.16 -12.87
C GLY A 276 12.30 13.08 -12.50
N GLY A 277 12.47 12.48 -11.32
CA GLY A 277 11.56 11.43 -10.82
C GLY A 277 10.09 11.81 -10.87
N SER A 278 9.74 13.03 -10.44
CA SER A 278 8.35 13.49 -10.39
C SER A 278 7.62 13.45 -11.73
N ALA A 279 8.28 13.93 -12.80
CA ALA A 279 7.71 13.91 -14.15
C ALA A 279 7.53 12.47 -14.66
N MET A 280 8.50 11.60 -14.39
CA MET A 280 8.45 10.19 -14.79
C MET A 280 7.40 9.41 -14.00
N ASP A 281 7.30 9.64 -12.70
CA ASP A 281 6.33 8.98 -11.83
C ASP A 281 4.90 9.35 -12.21
N ALA A 282 4.62 10.65 -12.41
CA ALA A 282 3.33 11.10 -12.94
C ALA A 282 3.01 10.46 -14.29
N ALA A 283 3.98 10.45 -15.21
CA ALA A 283 3.79 9.86 -16.54
C ALA A 283 3.52 8.35 -16.50
N LYS A 284 4.17 7.60 -15.61
CA LYS A 284 3.90 6.16 -15.41
C LYS A 284 2.46 5.91 -14.95
N ILE A 285 1.96 6.71 -14.01
CA ILE A 285 0.58 6.59 -13.54
C ILE A 285 -0.42 6.98 -14.65
N MET A 286 -0.16 8.07 -15.36
CA MET A 286 -0.95 8.47 -16.54
C MET A 286 -0.99 7.37 -17.59
N TRP A 287 0.15 6.70 -17.82
CA TRP A 287 0.26 5.59 -18.77
C TRP A 287 -0.64 4.42 -18.36
N VAL A 288 -0.62 3.99 -17.08
CA VAL A 288 -1.52 2.94 -16.59
C VAL A 288 -2.97 3.33 -16.77
N MET A 289 -3.36 4.52 -16.32
CA MET A 289 -4.75 5.00 -16.44
C MET A 289 -5.23 5.14 -17.89
N TYR A 290 -4.31 5.40 -18.82
CA TYR A 290 -4.61 5.49 -20.24
C TYR A 290 -4.80 4.11 -20.89
N GLU A 291 -3.93 3.16 -20.59
CA GLU A 291 -4.03 1.81 -21.16
C GLU A 291 -5.12 0.98 -20.50
N HIS A 292 -5.30 1.13 -19.19
CA HIS A 292 -6.15 0.31 -18.34
C HIS A 292 -7.03 1.17 -17.42
N PRO A 293 -8.04 1.85 -17.99
CA PRO A 293 -8.94 2.72 -17.21
C PRO A 293 -9.81 1.96 -16.20
N GLU A 294 -9.88 0.63 -16.32
CA GLU A 294 -10.60 -0.26 -15.40
C GLU A 294 -9.87 -0.53 -14.08
N VAL A 295 -8.60 -0.19 -13.99
CA VAL A 295 -7.75 -0.51 -12.82
C VAL A 295 -8.08 0.42 -11.66
N ASP A 296 -8.32 -0.16 -10.49
CA ASP A 296 -8.46 0.59 -9.24
C ASP A 296 -7.10 1.03 -8.70
N PHE A 297 -6.99 2.30 -8.32
CA PHE A 297 -5.75 2.86 -7.79
C PHE A 297 -5.31 2.18 -6.48
N MET A 298 -6.27 1.86 -5.60
CA MET A 298 -5.96 1.26 -4.30
C MET A 298 -5.46 -0.18 -4.43
N ASP A 299 -5.91 -0.90 -5.45
CA ASP A 299 -5.38 -2.23 -5.76
C ASP A 299 -3.92 -2.15 -6.20
N MET A 300 -3.57 -1.16 -7.02
CA MET A 300 -2.17 -0.90 -7.42
C MET A 300 -1.30 -0.48 -6.22
N ALA A 301 -1.87 0.29 -5.30
CA ALA A 301 -1.18 0.78 -4.09
C ALA A 301 -1.07 -0.26 -2.98
N MET A 302 -1.60 -1.47 -3.18
CA MET A 302 -1.55 -2.55 -2.18
C MET A 302 -0.10 -2.87 -1.80
N ARG A 303 0.17 -2.91 -0.50
CA ARG A 303 1.49 -3.25 0.04
C ARG A 303 1.93 -4.65 -0.35
N PHE A 304 3.24 -4.85 -0.47
CA PHE A 304 3.87 -6.13 -0.76
C PHE A 304 5.18 -6.26 0.04
N MET A 305 5.65 -7.47 0.24
CA MET A 305 6.95 -7.73 0.86
C MET A 305 8.07 -7.91 -0.19
N ASP A 306 7.75 -8.54 -1.29
CA ASP A 306 8.64 -8.74 -2.45
C ASP A 306 7.83 -8.40 -3.70
N ILE A 307 8.29 -7.42 -4.46
CA ILE A 307 7.65 -6.96 -5.71
C ILE A 307 7.39 -8.10 -6.70
N ARG A 308 8.18 -9.18 -6.64
CA ARG A 308 8.05 -10.36 -7.51
C ARG A 308 6.96 -11.33 -7.05
N LYS A 309 6.39 -11.14 -5.85
CA LYS A 309 5.44 -12.04 -5.19
C LYS A 309 4.14 -11.34 -4.78
N ARG A 310 3.71 -10.36 -5.55
CA ARG A 310 2.48 -9.62 -5.26
C ARG A 310 1.23 -10.48 -5.39
N ILE A 311 0.23 -10.17 -4.59
CA ILE A 311 -1.13 -10.73 -4.71
C ILE A 311 -1.85 -10.06 -5.89
N TYR A 312 -1.80 -8.73 -5.97
CA TYR A 312 -2.34 -7.99 -7.09
C TYR A 312 -1.44 -8.15 -8.33
N THR A 313 -2.04 -8.49 -9.46
CA THR A 313 -1.33 -8.60 -10.73
C THR A 313 -1.61 -7.35 -11.57
N PHE A 314 -0.57 -6.57 -11.86
CA PHE A 314 -0.67 -5.45 -12.79
C PHE A 314 -1.04 -5.95 -14.19
N PRO A 315 -1.85 -5.19 -14.93
CA PRO A 315 -2.10 -5.48 -16.33
C PRO A 315 -0.83 -5.30 -17.15
N LYS A 316 -0.77 -5.98 -18.29
CA LYS A 316 0.36 -5.87 -19.20
C LYS A 316 0.39 -4.49 -19.85
N MET A 317 1.54 -3.82 -19.76
CA MET A 317 1.72 -2.45 -20.24
C MET A 317 2.47 -2.38 -21.57
N GLY A 318 2.20 -1.30 -22.32
CA GLY A 318 2.91 -0.98 -23.57
C GLY A 318 2.23 -1.51 -24.83
N GLU A 319 1.00 -1.97 -24.76
CA GLU A 319 0.23 -2.42 -25.93
C GLU A 319 -0.39 -1.23 -26.67
N LYS A 320 -0.89 -0.22 -25.95
CA LYS A 320 -1.53 0.97 -26.52
C LYS A 320 -0.53 2.08 -26.80
N ALA A 321 0.39 2.34 -25.86
CA ALA A 321 1.42 3.37 -25.99
C ALA A 321 2.80 2.89 -25.54
N TYR A 322 3.82 3.11 -26.35
CA TYR A 322 5.22 2.81 -26.01
C TYR A 322 5.77 3.90 -25.09
N PHE A 323 6.29 3.52 -23.92
CA PHE A 323 6.75 4.48 -22.91
C PHE A 323 8.25 4.71 -22.97
N ILE A 324 8.65 5.97 -23.10
CA ILE A 324 10.04 6.43 -23.17
C ILE A 324 10.31 7.39 -22.01
N ALA A 325 11.42 7.21 -21.32
CA ALA A 325 11.87 8.07 -20.24
C ALA A 325 13.20 8.76 -20.58
N ILE A 326 13.26 10.09 -20.40
CA ILE A 326 14.41 10.95 -20.67
C ILE A 326 14.74 11.74 -19.40
N PRO A 327 15.74 11.31 -18.60
CA PRO A 327 16.09 12.02 -17.37
C PRO A 327 16.80 13.35 -17.66
N THR A 328 16.49 14.36 -16.83
CA THR A 328 17.18 15.65 -16.79
C THR A 328 17.98 15.86 -15.51
N SER A 329 18.04 14.83 -14.67
CA SER A 329 18.84 14.79 -13.45
C SER A 329 19.52 13.42 -13.31
N SER A 330 20.63 13.38 -12.58
CA SER A 330 21.42 12.16 -12.37
C SER A 330 21.30 11.73 -10.90
N GLY A 331 20.24 11.02 -10.54
CA GLY A 331 19.98 10.64 -9.14
C GLY A 331 18.95 9.53 -9.00
N THR A 332 17.70 9.80 -9.35
CA THR A 332 16.55 8.93 -9.03
C THR A 332 16.56 7.59 -9.77
N GLY A 333 17.13 7.54 -10.98
CA GLY A 333 17.07 6.33 -11.80
C GLY A 333 15.65 5.93 -12.25
N SER A 334 14.65 6.83 -12.15
CA SER A 334 13.25 6.50 -12.45
C SER A 334 13.05 6.05 -13.90
N GLU A 335 13.94 6.44 -14.80
CA GLU A 335 13.97 6.01 -16.21
C GLU A 335 14.21 4.51 -16.41
N VAL A 336 14.73 3.82 -15.40
CA VAL A 336 15.03 2.38 -15.43
C VAL A 336 14.43 1.61 -14.26
N THR A 337 13.47 2.20 -13.56
CA THR A 337 12.87 1.58 -12.37
C THR A 337 11.38 1.29 -12.54
N PRO A 338 10.86 0.25 -11.86
CA PRO A 338 9.46 -0.14 -11.87
C PRO A 338 8.62 0.61 -10.82
N PHE A 339 9.09 1.77 -10.34
CA PHE A 339 8.47 2.52 -9.25
C PHE A 339 7.85 3.81 -9.74
N ALA A 340 6.78 4.24 -9.05
CA ALA A 340 6.21 5.57 -9.15
C ALA A 340 5.64 5.98 -7.79
N VAL A 341 6.02 7.16 -7.29
CA VAL A 341 5.49 7.70 -6.04
C VAL A 341 4.51 8.80 -6.37
N ILE A 342 3.30 8.69 -5.82
CA ILE A 342 2.25 9.67 -6.06
C ILE A 342 1.55 10.03 -4.76
N THR A 343 1.18 11.31 -4.60
CA THR A 343 0.50 11.82 -3.41
C THR A 343 -1.01 11.94 -3.69
N ASP A 344 -1.83 11.40 -2.82
CA ASP A 344 -3.26 11.70 -2.81
C ASP A 344 -3.48 13.03 -2.05
N GLU A 345 -3.92 14.07 -2.77
CA GLU A 345 -4.13 15.40 -2.19
C GLU A 345 -5.19 15.41 -1.08
N LYS A 346 -6.17 14.51 -1.13
CA LYS A 346 -7.28 14.48 -0.17
C LYS A 346 -6.85 13.96 1.19
N THR A 347 -5.95 12.98 1.20
CA THR A 347 -5.47 12.34 2.42
C THR A 347 -4.07 12.80 2.83
N GLY A 348 -3.32 13.44 1.92
CA GLY A 348 -1.91 13.77 2.09
C GLY A 348 -0.98 12.56 2.10
N ILE A 349 -1.49 11.37 1.79
CA ILE A 349 -0.72 10.13 1.83
C ILE A 349 0.05 9.94 0.53
N LYS A 350 1.34 9.58 0.65
CA LYS A 350 2.19 9.17 -0.47
C LYS A 350 2.09 7.66 -0.67
N TYR A 351 1.73 7.28 -1.89
CA TYR A 351 1.62 5.88 -2.31
C TYR A 351 2.78 5.51 -3.22
N PRO A 352 3.70 4.65 -2.78
CA PRO A 352 4.70 4.05 -3.66
C PRO A 352 4.06 2.90 -4.44
N LEU A 353 3.81 3.12 -5.73
CA LEU A 353 3.41 2.05 -6.63
C LEU A 353 4.66 1.37 -7.18
N ALA A 354 4.63 0.05 -7.22
CA ALA A 354 5.76 -0.73 -7.67
C ALA A 354 5.28 -1.98 -8.39
N ASP A 355 5.59 -2.07 -9.66
CA ASP A 355 5.45 -3.28 -10.46
C ASP A 355 6.33 -3.18 -11.70
N TYR A 356 6.90 -4.30 -12.16
CA TYR A 356 7.75 -4.31 -13.35
C TYR A 356 7.02 -3.92 -14.64
N GLU A 357 5.70 -3.90 -14.65
CA GLU A 357 4.92 -3.37 -15.77
C GLU A 357 5.04 -1.83 -15.88
N LEU A 358 5.38 -1.13 -14.79
CA LEU A 358 5.67 0.32 -14.80
C LEU A 358 7.07 0.66 -15.36
N LEU A 359 7.90 -0.35 -15.63
CA LEU A 359 9.23 -0.14 -16.16
C LEU A 359 9.16 0.50 -17.56
N PRO A 360 9.83 1.64 -17.80
CA PRO A 360 9.88 2.23 -19.14
C PRO A 360 10.40 1.23 -20.18
N LYS A 361 9.85 1.30 -21.38
CA LYS A 361 10.29 0.44 -22.50
C LYS A 361 11.62 0.91 -23.06
N MET A 362 11.84 2.21 -23.09
CA MET A 362 13.09 2.83 -23.53
C MET A 362 13.52 3.92 -22.56
N ALA A 363 14.81 3.94 -22.22
CA ALA A 363 15.44 5.03 -21.48
C ALA A 363 16.47 5.72 -22.39
N ILE A 364 16.48 7.06 -22.40
CA ILE A 364 17.42 7.86 -23.21
C ILE A 364 18.25 8.74 -22.28
N ILE A 365 19.49 8.33 -22.04
CA ILE A 365 20.42 8.94 -21.09
C ILE A 365 21.38 9.84 -21.85
N ASP A 366 20.92 11.02 -22.21
CA ASP A 366 21.74 12.01 -22.91
C ASP A 366 22.27 13.05 -21.92
N ALA A 367 23.58 13.14 -21.80
CA ALA A 367 24.23 14.10 -20.90
C ALA A 367 23.85 15.56 -21.21
N ASP A 368 23.51 15.88 -22.46
CA ASP A 368 23.07 17.23 -22.85
C ASP A 368 21.79 17.65 -22.09
N MET A 369 20.95 16.70 -21.69
CA MET A 369 19.75 16.95 -20.89
C MET A 369 20.05 17.30 -19.42
N CYS A 370 21.28 17.01 -18.95
CA CYS A 370 21.69 17.20 -17.55
C CYS A 370 22.78 18.28 -17.37
N MET A 371 23.26 18.91 -18.47
CA MET A 371 24.40 19.84 -18.40
C MET A 371 24.17 21.01 -17.44
N ASP A 372 22.96 21.58 -17.43
CA ASP A 372 22.62 22.77 -16.65
C ASP A 372 22.08 22.42 -15.25
N GLN A 373 22.21 21.18 -14.80
CA GLN A 373 21.74 20.77 -13.47
C GLN A 373 22.44 21.60 -12.38
N PRO A 374 21.69 22.33 -11.50
CA PRO A 374 22.29 23.19 -10.48
C PRO A 374 23.16 22.43 -9.49
N LYS A 375 24.15 23.10 -8.89
CA LYS A 375 25.08 22.49 -7.91
C LYS A 375 24.36 21.77 -6.77
N GLY A 376 23.37 22.42 -6.15
CA GLY A 376 22.61 21.81 -5.05
C GLY A 376 21.87 20.53 -5.48
N LEU A 377 21.27 20.54 -6.66
CA LEU A 377 20.61 19.34 -7.20
C LEU A 377 21.65 18.27 -7.59
N THR A 378 22.81 18.68 -8.13
CA THR A 378 23.90 17.75 -8.46
C THR A 378 24.42 17.03 -7.22
N ALA A 379 24.62 17.76 -6.11
CA ALA A 379 25.04 17.20 -4.83
C ALA A 379 23.99 16.22 -4.28
N ALA A 380 22.75 16.66 -4.17
CA ALA A 380 21.66 15.87 -3.62
C ALA A 380 21.43 14.59 -4.46
N SER A 381 21.27 14.72 -5.76
CA SER A 381 21.01 13.58 -6.64
C SER A 381 22.22 12.63 -6.79
N GLY A 382 23.43 13.16 -6.75
CA GLY A 382 24.63 12.32 -6.80
C GLY A 382 24.82 11.45 -5.56
N ILE A 383 24.56 12.01 -4.35
CA ILE A 383 24.58 11.22 -3.12
C ILE A 383 23.37 10.28 -3.04
N ASP A 384 22.24 10.65 -3.60
CA ASP A 384 21.07 9.77 -3.75
C ASP A 384 21.42 8.52 -4.58
N ALA A 385 22.03 8.72 -5.75
CA ALA A 385 22.51 7.61 -6.58
C ALA A 385 23.55 6.73 -5.86
N LEU A 386 24.43 7.34 -5.04
CA LEU A 386 25.35 6.58 -4.20
C LEU A 386 24.61 5.73 -3.17
N THR A 387 23.60 6.30 -2.52
CA THR A 387 22.77 5.59 -1.53
C THR A 387 21.99 4.44 -2.17
N HIS A 388 21.43 4.66 -3.37
CA HIS A 388 20.80 3.60 -4.16
C HIS A 388 21.77 2.43 -4.40
N ALA A 389 22.99 2.72 -4.83
CA ALA A 389 23.99 1.69 -5.09
C ALA A 389 24.43 0.96 -3.82
N LEU A 390 24.62 1.69 -2.69
CA LEU A 390 25.01 1.11 -1.41
C LEU A 390 23.91 0.22 -0.81
N GLU A 391 22.67 0.68 -0.83
CA GLU A 391 21.55 -0.13 -0.32
C GLU A 391 21.24 -1.33 -1.21
N ALA A 392 21.28 -1.16 -2.54
CA ALA A 392 21.12 -2.27 -3.46
C ALA A 392 22.19 -3.36 -3.27
N TYR A 393 23.45 -2.94 -3.05
CA TYR A 393 24.55 -3.88 -2.80
C TYR A 393 24.39 -4.62 -1.47
N ALA A 394 23.96 -3.93 -0.41
CA ALA A 394 23.77 -4.51 0.91
C ALA A 394 22.43 -5.27 1.06
N SER A 395 21.50 -5.09 0.13
CA SER A 395 20.14 -5.67 0.21
C SER A 395 20.18 -7.20 0.31
N ILE A 396 19.22 -7.76 1.07
CA ILE A 396 18.99 -9.22 1.08
C ILE A 396 18.53 -9.75 -0.29
N MET A 397 18.12 -8.89 -1.20
CA MET A 397 17.68 -9.25 -2.56
C MET A 397 18.78 -9.05 -3.61
N ALA A 398 20.00 -8.69 -3.19
CA ALA A 398 21.14 -8.49 -4.08
C ALA A 398 21.49 -9.76 -4.87
N THR A 399 22.02 -9.57 -6.06
CA THR A 399 22.48 -10.64 -6.98
C THR A 399 23.76 -10.21 -7.67
N ASP A 400 24.50 -11.14 -8.27
CA ASP A 400 25.71 -10.83 -9.04
C ASP A 400 25.45 -9.77 -10.13
N TYR A 401 24.25 -9.76 -10.73
CA TYR A 401 23.85 -8.75 -11.72
C TYR A 401 23.72 -7.35 -11.11
N THR A 402 23.06 -7.25 -9.96
CA THR A 402 22.86 -5.96 -9.27
C THR A 402 24.16 -5.46 -8.65
N ASP A 403 24.99 -6.38 -8.15
CA ASP A 403 26.28 -6.08 -7.52
C ASP A 403 27.25 -5.44 -8.52
N GLY A 404 27.36 -5.99 -9.73
CA GLY A 404 28.21 -5.44 -10.77
C GLY A 404 27.81 -4.01 -11.17
N LEU A 405 26.51 -3.73 -11.25
CA LEU A 405 25.97 -2.40 -11.54
C LEU A 405 26.22 -1.42 -10.39
N ALA A 406 25.93 -1.85 -9.14
CA ALA A 406 26.09 -1.03 -7.95
C ALA A 406 27.56 -0.64 -7.71
N LEU A 407 28.49 -1.58 -7.80
CA LEU A 407 29.93 -1.31 -7.65
C LEU A 407 30.43 -0.33 -8.70
N LYS A 408 30.03 -0.51 -9.97
CA LYS A 408 30.46 0.39 -11.03
C LYS A 408 29.84 1.78 -10.87
N ALA A 409 28.58 1.87 -10.43
CA ALA A 409 27.92 3.14 -10.11
C ALA A 409 28.68 3.88 -9.00
N MET A 410 28.98 3.22 -7.87
CA MET A 410 29.77 3.80 -6.78
C MET A 410 31.10 4.36 -7.27
N LYS A 411 31.84 3.58 -8.04
CA LYS A 411 33.14 4.04 -8.58
C LYS A 411 33.02 5.31 -9.41
N ASN A 412 32.06 5.35 -10.31
CA ASN A 412 31.83 6.54 -11.14
C ASN A 412 31.43 7.75 -10.29
N ILE A 413 30.60 7.56 -9.26
CA ILE A 413 30.15 8.65 -8.37
C ILE A 413 31.36 9.21 -7.60
N PHE A 414 32.18 8.36 -6.99
CA PHE A 414 33.37 8.81 -6.27
C PHE A 414 34.36 9.56 -7.16
N GLU A 415 34.49 9.15 -8.43
CA GLU A 415 35.41 9.75 -9.38
C GLU A 415 34.88 11.06 -9.97
N TYR A 416 33.58 11.13 -10.33
CA TYR A 416 33.06 12.22 -11.16
C TYR A 416 32.09 13.17 -10.46
N LEU A 417 31.48 12.81 -9.31
CA LEU A 417 30.56 13.70 -8.63
C LEU A 417 31.18 15.04 -8.20
N PRO A 418 32.42 15.08 -7.66
CA PRO A 418 33.06 16.34 -7.34
C PRO A 418 33.24 17.25 -8.56
N ALA A 419 33.69 16.71 -9.68
CA ALA A 419 33.85 17.46 -10.92
C ALA A 419 32.53 17.95 -11.51
N ALA A 420 31.49 17.10 -11.48
CA ALA A 420 30.13 17.47 -11.90
C ALA A 420 29.54 18.57 -11.02
N TYR A 421 29.84 18.58 -9.72
CA TYR A 421 29.42 19.61 -8.78
C TYR A 421 30.15 20.94 -9.02
N GLU A 422 31.47 20.89 -9.20
CA GLU A 422 32.28 22.10 -9.36
C GLU A 422 32.06 22.79 -10.70
N ASN A 423 32.04 22.05 -11.80
CA ASN A 423 32.06 22.57 -13.15
C ASN A 423 31.16 21.81 -14.14
N GLY A 424 30.07 21.22 -13.66
CA GLY A 424 29.23 20.31 -14.47
C GLY A 424 28.68 20.91 -15.76
N ALA A 425 28.38 22.22 -15.78
CA ALA A 425 27.90 22.90 -16.99
C ALA A 425 28.93 22.90 -18.15
N HIS A 426 30.22 22.73 -17.85
CA HIS A 426 31.30 22.71 -18.80
C HIS A 426 32.08 21.40 -18.83
N ASP A 427 31.72 20.43 -17.99
CA ASP A 427 32.35 19.10 -17.96
C ASP A 427 31.36 18.03 -18.42
N ALA A 428 31.25 17.90 -19.74
CA ALA A 428 30.36 16.92 -20.35
C ALA A 428 30.72 15.47 -19.97
N LYS A 429 32.01 15.17 -19.71
CA LYS A 429 32.43 13.83 -19.28
C LYS A 429 31.93 13.53 -17.87
N ALA A 430 32.09 14.46 -16.94
CA ALA A 430 31.59 14.28 -15.58
C ALA A 430 30.05 14.11 -15.57
N ARG A 431 29.32 14.92 -16.34
CA ARG A 431 27.85 14.77 -16.47
C ARG A 431 27.46 13.42 -17.08
N GLU A 432 28.12 12.99 -18.15
CA GLU A 432 27.86 11.70 -18.79
C GLU A 432 28.11 10.53 -17.81
N GLN A 433 29.19 10.58 -17.04
CA GLN A 433 29.52 9.53 -16.09
C GLN A 433 28.58 9.53 -14.90
N MET A 434 28.14 10.69 -14.43
CA MET A 434 27.11 10.79 -13.38
C MET A 434 25.75 10.29 -13.86
N ALA A 435 25.31 10.64 -15.07
CA ALA A 435 24.09 10.13 -15.66
C ALA A 435 24.12 8.60 -15.79
N THR A 436 25.24 8.06 -16.30
CA THR A 436 25.45 6.61 -16.40
C THR A 436 25.44 5.93 -15.02
N ALA A 437 26.09 6.53 -14.02
CA ALA A 437 26.12 6.00 -12.67
C ALA A 437 24.72 5.97 -12.03
N SER A 438 23.95 7.04 -12.19
CA SER A 438 22.56 7.11 -11.73
C SER A 438 21.70 6.01 -12.34
N THR A 439 21.79 5.80 -13.66
CA THR A 439 21.07 4.75 -14.38
C THR A 439 21.50 3.35 -13.92
N MET A 440 22.80 3.10 -13.72
CA MET A 440 23.27 1.81 -13.20
C MET A 440 22.81 1.56 -11.77
N ALA A 441 22.86 2.56 -10.89
CA ALA A 441 22.33 2.46 -9.54
C ALA A 441 20.80 2.21 -9.58
N GLY A 442 20.08 2.87 -10.50
CA GLY A 442 18.68 2.66 -10.78
C GLY A 442 18.35 1.22 -11.15
N MET A 443 19.08 0.63 -12.09
CA MET A 443 18.92 -0.77 -12.48
C MET A 443 19.26 -1.73 -11.33
N ALA A 444 20.25 -1.41 -10.51
CA ALA A 444 20.61 -2.22 -9.36
C ALA A 444 19.47 -2.27 -8.34
N PHE A 445 19.00 -1.11 -7.86
CA PHE A 445 17.95 -1.12 -6.85
C PHE A 445 16.55 -1.49 -7.40
N ALA A 446 16.28 -1.30 -8.67
CA ALA A 446 15.07 -1.81 -9.32
C ALA A 446 14.92 -3.33 -9.16
N ASN A 447 16.03 -4.05 -9.04
CA ASN A 447 16.07 -5.51 -8.92
C ASN A 447 16.49 -6.02 -7.53
N ALA A 448 17.27 -5.24 -6.77
CA ALA A 448 17.70 -5.57 -5.40
C ALA A 448 16.88 -4.87 -4.31
N PHE A 449 16.05 -3.89 -4.70
CA PHE A 449 15.31 -3.03 -3.78
C PHE A 449 16.24 -2.12 -2.94
N LEU A 450 15.67 -1.44 -1.94
CA LEU A 450 16.35 -0.49 -1.07
C LEU A 450 16.33 -0.96 0.39
N GLY A 451 16.70 -0.10 1.33
CA GLY A 451 16.77 -0.43 2.74
C GLY A 451 16.23 0.67 3.65
N VAL A 452 16.62 0.60 4.92
CA VAL A 452 16.12 1.47 5.98
C VAL A 452 16.54 2.93 5.81
N CYS A 453 17.63 3.22 5.07
CA CYS A 453 18.02 4.59 4.78
C CYS A 453 16.93 5.32 3.99
N HIS A 454 16.46 4.72 2.92
CA HIS A 454 15.34 5.27 2.13
C HIS A 454 14.05 5.33 2.94
N SER A 455 13.75 4.30 3.74
CA SER A 455 12.58 4.32 4.61
C SER A 455 12.57 5.53 5.54
N MET A 456 13.70 5.84 6.16
CA MET A 456 13.88 7.00 7.02
C MET A 456 13.87 8.32 6.23
N ALA A 457 14.54 8.37 5.08
CA ALA A 457 14.62 9.56 4.23
C ALA A 457 13.25 10.00 3.70
N HIS A 458 12.36 9.05 3.35
CA HIS A 458 10.98 9.34 2.95
C HIS A 458 10.24 10.16 4.01
N LYS A 459 10.46 9.85 5.29
CA LYS A 459 9.76 10.54 6.39
C LYS A 459 10.35 11.93 6.65
N LEU A 460 11.67 12.10 6.56
CA LEU A 460 12.28 13.44 6.61
C LEU A 460 11.76 14.36 5.49
N GLY A 461 11.57 13.83 4.31
CA GLY A 461 10.96 14.57 3.22
C GLY A 461 9.50 14.93 3.48
N ALA A 462 8.70 13.97 3.98
CA ALA A 462 7.27 14.16 4.22
C ALA A 462 6.98 15.14 5.36
N TYR A 463 7.68 15.04 6.48
CA TYR A 463 7.41 15.83 7.69
C TYR A 463 8.18 17.15 7.76
N HIS A 464 9.40 17.19 7.20
CA HIS A 464 10.29 18.34 7.34
C HIS A 464 10.75 18.95 6.01
N HIS A 465 10.21 18.49 4.89
CA HIS A 465 10.50 19.01 3.55
C HIS A 465 11.99 19.01 3.17
N ILE A 466 12.78 18.10 3.76
CA ILE A 466 14.17 17.93 3.38
C ILE A 466 14.21 17.26 2.01
N PRO A 467 14.96 17.80 1.02
CA PRO A 467 15.11 17.17 -0.29
C PRO A 467 15.59 15.72 -0.15
N HIS A 468 15.00 14.82 -0.92
CA HIS A 468 15.18 13.37 -0.78
C HIS A 468 16.65 12.92 -0.73
N GLY A 469 17.47 13.33 -1.71
CA GLY A 469 18.89 12.98 -1.71
C GLY A 469 19.68 13.57 -0.54
N ILE A 470 19.27 14.73 -0.01
CA ILE A 470 19.84 15.29 1.24
C ILE A 470 19.46 14.43 2.44
N ALA A 471 18.18 14.02 2.53
CA ALA A 471 17.74 13.15 3.62
C ALA A 471 18.53 11.82 3.63
N ASN A 472 18.73 11.21 2.47
CA ASN A 472 19.59 10.03 2.32
C ASN A 472 21.04 10.32 2.75
N ALA A 473 21.61 11.44 2.32
CA ALA A 473 22.97 11.81 2.67
C ALA A 473 23.19 11.97 4.18
N LEU A 474 22.19 12.48 4.91
CA LEU A 474 22.25 12.65 6.35
C LEU A 474 22.18 11.35 7.16
N LEU A 475 21.68 10.27 6.55
CA LEU A 475 21.38 9.02 7.23
C LEU A 475 22.33 7.88 6.85
N ILE A 476 22.85 7.86 5.61
CA ILE A 476 23.46 6.65 5.02
C ILE A 476 24.63 6.08 5.82
N THR A 477 25.53 6.91 6.36
CA THR A 477 26.70 6.43 7.11
C THR A 477 26.32 5.82 8.45
N ASP A 478 25.27 6.34 9.11
CA ASP A 478 24.75 5.77 10.36
C ASP A 478 23.99 4.47 10.08
N VAL A 479 23.23 4.40 8.98
CA VAL A 479 22.59 3.15 8.52
C VAL A 479 23.63 2.09 8.15
N MET A 480 24.72 2.45 7.50
CA MET A 480 25.81 1.51 7.19
C MET A 480 26.45 0.95 8.49
N ARG A 481 26.66 1.78 9.52
CA ARG A 481 27.13 1.34 10.83
C ARG A 481 26.13 0.39 11.49
N PHE A 482 24.86 0.72 11.44
CA PHE A 482 23.79 -0.13 11.94
C PHE A 482 23.77 -1.50 11.26
N ASN A 483 23.86 -1.52 9.94
CA ASN A 483 23.84 -2.74 9.15
C ASN A 483 25.09 -3.62 9.37
N ALA A 484 26.26 -3.00 9.60
CA ALA A 484 27.54 -3.68 9.78
C ALA A 484 27.79 -4.21 11.21
N ALA A 485 26.91 -3.90 12.17
CA ALA A 485 27.09 -4.32 13.56
C ALA A 485 27.00 -5.84 13.72
N GLU A 486 27.87 -6.41 14.55
CA GLU A 486 27.90 -7.82 14.91
C GLU A 486 26.82 -8.14 15.96
N VAL A 487 25.59 -8.18 15.56
CA VAL A 487 24.46 -8.62 16.38
C VAL A 487 23.69 -9.69 15.63
N PRO A 488 22.96 -10.58 16.32
CA PRO A 488 22.09 -11.51 15.64
C PRO A 488 21.14 -10.72 14.73
N ALA A 489 21.35 -10.81 13.42
CA ALA A 489 20.46 -10.17 12.48
C ALA A 489 19.11 -10.88 12.56
N LYS A 490 18.08 -10.16 12.94
CA LYS A 490 16.72 -10.66 12.82
C LYS A 490 16.37 -10.63 11.34
N MET A 491 16.52 -11.76 10.70
CA MET A 491 16.02 -11.95 9.35
C MET A 491 14.51 -11.78 9.39
N GLY A 492 14.01 -10.85 8.59
CA GLY A 492 12.60 -10.75 8.34
C GLY A 492 12.10 -11.97 7.56
N THR A 493 11.33 -11.75 6.57
CA THR A 493 10.43 -12.67 5.87
C THR A 493 11.06 -13.63 4.86
N PHE A 494 12.37 -13.53 4.58
CA PHE A 494 12.98 -14.23 3.42
C PHE A 494 13.99 -15.27 3.88
N SER A 495 13.50 -16.47 4.24
CA SER A 495 14.35 -17.59 4.67
C SER A 495 15.27 -18.15 3.56
N GLN A 496 14.99 -17.82 2.29
CA GLN A 496 15.80 -18.25 1.16
C GLN A 496 17.10 -17.46 1.00
N TYR A 497 17.25 -16.33 1.67
CA TYR A 497 18.48 -15.55 1.61
C TYR A 497 19.45 -15.99 2.68
N ALA A 498 20.74 -16.03 2.33
CA ALA A 498 21.81 -16.28 3.26
C ALA A 498 21.81 -15.25 4.40
N TYR A 499 22.34 -15.65 5.56
CA TYR A 499 22.50 -14.72 6.67
C TYR A 499 23.30 -13.49 6.22
N PRO A 500 22.84 -12.27 6.47
CA PRO A 500 23.51 -11.10 5.92
C PRO A 500 24.89 -10.89 6.55
N HIS A 501 25.90 -10.86 5.70
CA HIS A 501 27.29 -10.53 6.04
C HIS A 501 27.57 -9.09 5.60
N CYS A 502 26.82 -8.14 6.11
CA CYS A 502 26.79 -6.80 5.56
C CYS A 502 28.12 -6.04 5.67
N LYS A 503 28.86 -6.25 6.76
CA LYS A 503 30.19 -5.65 6.92
C LYS A 503 31.17 -6.14 5.86
N GLU A 504 31.18 -7.44 5.55
CA GLU A 504 32.01 -8.03 4.51
C GLU A 504 31.67 -7.41 3.14
N ARG A 505 30.38 -7.26 2.84
CA ARG A 505 29.93 -6.62 1.59
C ARG A 505 30.37 -5.15 1.49
N TYR A 506 30.35 -4.39 2.57
CA TYR A 506 30.91 -3.01 2.56
C TYR A 506 32.43 -2.99 2.41
N VAL A 507 33.14 -4.00 2.95
CA VAL A 507 34.59 -4.17 2.74
C VAL A 507 34.89 -4.52 1.28
N GLU A 508 34.06 -5.32 0.61
CA GLU A 508 34.15 -5.57 -0.82
C GLU A 508 34.01 -4.26 -1.64
N CYS A 509 33.04 -3.41 -1.28
CA CYS A 509 32.92 -2.07 -1.89
C CYS A 509 34.19 -1.23 -1.68
N ALA A 510 34.73 -1.21 -0.46
CA ALA A 510 35.96 -0.49 -0.14
C ALA A 510 37.16 -0.99 -0.97
N ASN A 511 37.31 -2.32 -1.08
CA ASN A 511 38.34 -2.94 -1.90
C ASN A 511 38.21 -2.56 -3.39
N PHE A 512 36.99 -2.59 -3.93
CA PHE A 512 36.72 -2.21 -5.33
C PHE A 512 37.02 -0.75 -5.62
N LEU A 513 36.80 0.12 -4.64
CA LEU A 513 37.11 1.56 -4.71
C LEU A 513 38.60 1.86 -4.44
N GLY A 514 39.40 0.87 -4.04
CA GLY A 514 40.80 1.03 -3.71
C GLY A 514 41.06 1.68 -2.35
N ILE A 515 40.09 1.60 -1.43
CA ILE A 515 40.21 2.16 -0.07
C ILE A 515 41.01 1.19 0.78
N ALA A 516 42.13 1.67 1.32
CA ALA A 516 43.06 0.88 2.12
C ALA A 516 42.63 0.76 3.58
N GLY A 517 43.10 -0.28 4.28
CA GLY A 517 42.97 -0.51 5.72
C GLY A 517 43.77 -1.76 6.09
N LYS A 518 44.23 -1.85 7.34
CA LYS A 518 45.05 -2.99 7.84
C LYS A 518 44.22 -4.25 8.04
N ASN A 519 42.93 -4.09 8.31
CA ASN A 519 41.94 -5.13 8.48
C ASN A 519 40.58 -4.64 8.02
N ASP A 520 39.57 -5.48 8.08
CA ASP A 520 38.22 -5.19 7.59
C ASP A 520 37.55 -4.06 8.39
N ASP A 521 37.79 -3.96 9.70
CA ASP A 521 37.28 -2.88 10.54
C ASP A 521 37.82 -1.53 10.08
N GLU A 522 39.15 -1.42 9.90
CA GLU A 522 39.78 -0.19 9.44
C GLU A 522 39.35 0.17 8.02
N LYS A 523 39.21 -0.82 7.12
CA LYS A 523 38.70 -0.58 5.77
C LYS A 523 37.27 -0.05 5.80
N PHE A 524 36.40 -0.63 6.61
CA PHE A 524 35.02 -0.18 6.76
C PHE A 524 34.97 1.25 7.27
N GLU A 525 35.72 1.58 8.33
CA GLU A 525 35.78 2.95 8.85
C GLU A 525 36.34 3.95 7.83
N ASN A 526 37.37 3.56 7.09
CA ASN A 526 37.92 4.39 6.00
C ASN A 526 36.93 4.56 4.86
N PHE A 527 36.08 3.59 4.59
CA PHE A 527 35.01 3.70 3.61
C PHE A 527 33.94 4.72 4.06
N LEU A 528 33.48 4.64 5.30
CA LEU A 528 32.56 5.63 5.85
C LEU A 528 33.15 7.04 5.81
N LYS A 529 34.44 7.17 6.17
CA LYS A 529 35.15 8.44 6.08
C LYS A 529 35.22 8.96 4.64
N ALA A 530 35.47 8.10 3.66
CA ALA A 530 35.50 8.49 2.25
C ALA A 530 34.13 9.00 1.77
N ILE A 531 33.03 8.41 2.25
CA ILE A 531 31.67 8.89 1.96
C ILE A 531 31.45 10.28 2.59
N GLU A 532 31.87 10.48 3.86
CA GLU A 532 31.75 11.79 4.53
C GLU A 532 32.59 12.87 3.82
N GLU A 533 33.80 12.53 3.40
CA GLU A 533 34.65 13.44 2.62
C GLU A 533 34.03 13.79 1.26
N LEU A 534 33.35 12.83 0.62
CA LEU A 534 32.64 13.08 -0.64
C LEU A 534 31.46 14.05 -0.40
N LYS A 535 30.68 13.84 0.68
CA LYS A 535 29.59 14.74 1.08
C LYS A 535 30.09 16.16 1.33
N ASP A 536 31.24 16.29 2.01
CA ASP A 536 31.87 17.59 2.28
C ASP A 536 32.31 18.30 0.98
N LYS A 537 32.91 17.57 0.04
CA LYS A 537 33.33 18.11 -1.26
C LYS A 537 32.17 18.68 -2.08
N VAL A 538 30.96 18.17 -1.90
CA VAL A 538 29.77 18.63 -2.62
C VAL A 538 28.84 19.48 -1.76
N GLY A 539 29.32 19.95 -0.60
CA GLY A 539 28.64 20.94 0.23
C GLY A 539 27.40 20.42 0.98
N ILE A 540 27.29 19.13 1.26
CA ILE A 540 26.25 18.56 2.11
C ILE A 540 26.51 18.95 3.56
N LYS A 541 25.53 19.52 4.24
CA LYS A 541 25.63 19.87 5.68
C LYS A 541 25.60 18.63 6.55
N LYS A 542 26.03 18.76 7.81
CA LYS A 542 26.28 17.61 8.69
C LYS A 542 25.05 17.04 9.39
N THR A 543 24.07 17.88 9.69
CA THR A 543 22.92 17.48 10.53
C THR A 543 21.59 17.93 9.94
N ILE A 544 20.52 17.28 10.36
CA ILE A 544 19.15 17.70 10.05
C ILE A 544 18.90 19.13 10.54
N LYS A 545 19.43 19.48 11.72
CA LYS A 545 19.35 20.82 12.29
C LYS A 545 19.98 21.89 11.41
N ASP A 546 21.09 21.59 10.74
CA ASP A 546 21.78 22.53 9.84
C ASP A 546 20.93 22.89 8.61
N TYR A 547 19.96 22.06 8.25
CA TYR A 547 18.98 22.35 7.20
C TYR A 547 17.76 23.14 7.68
N GLY A 548 17.78 23.61 8.93
CA GLY A 548 16.78 24.54 9.47
C GLY A 548 15.55 23.89 10.08
N VAL A 549 15.60 22.58 10.33
CA VAL A 549 14.51 21.87 11.03
C VAL A 549 14.53 22.27 12.51
N ASP A 550 13.42 22.82 12.99
CA ASP A 550 13.26 23.20 14.39
C ASP A 550 13.24 21.98 15.30
N GLU A 551 13.90 22.07 16.46
CA GLU A 551 14.04 20.97 17.40
C GLU A 551 12.70 20.50 17.97
N LYS A 552 11.82 21.44 18.29
CA LYS A 552 10.51 21.13 18.86
C LYS A 552 9.63 20.41 17.83
N ASP A 553 9.64 20.88 16.59
CA ASP A 553 8.86 20.28 15.50
C ASP A 553 9.42 18.89 15.16
N PHE A 554 10.75 18.75 15.13
CA PHE A 554 11.39 17.45 14.92
C PHE A 554 11.01 16.43 16.00
N LEU A 555 11.10 16.82 17.27
CA LEU A 555 10.76 15.93 18.39
C LEU A 555 9.25 15.62 18.46
N ALA A 556 8.39 16.55 18.04
CA ALA A 556 6.95 16.34 18.00
C ALA A 556 6.52 15.28 16.95
N THR A 557 7.28 15.14 15.88
CA THR A 557 6.99 14.19 14.78
C THR A 557 7.83 12.92 14.85
N LEU A 558 8.84 12.86 15.72
CA LEU A 558 9.85 11.80 15.73
C LEU A 558 9.26 10.41 15.89
N ASP A 559 8.35 10.19 16.83
CA ASP A 559 7.80 8.86 17.11
C ASP A 559 6.93 8.37 15.92
N GLU A 560 6.16 9.26 15.30
CA GLU A 560 5.38 8.94 14.10
C GLU A 560 6.28 8.67 12.89
N MET A 561 7.36 9.45 12.71
CA MET A 561 8.37 9.17 11.67
C MET A 561 9.03 7.80 11.87
N VAL A 562 9.32 7.41 13.10
CA VAL A 562 9.93 6.11 13.45
C VAL A 562 8.97 4.96 13.08
N GLU A 563 7.71 5.05 13.50
CA GLU A 563 6.69 4.05 13.19
C GLU A 563 6.49 3.91 11.68
N ASN A 564 6.32 5.03 10.99
CA ASN A 564 6.15 5.05 9.54
C ASN A 564 7.39 4.58 8.76
N ALA A 565 8.60 4.81 9.27
CA ALA A 565 9.83 4.30 8.66
C ALA A 565 9.98 2.78 8.89
N PHE A 566 9.64 2.29 10.08
CA PHE A 566 9.63 0.87 10.37
C PHE A 566 8.68 0.11 9.44
N ASP A 567 7.53 0.69 9.14
CA ASP A 567 6.46 0.11 8.32
C ASP A 567 6.62 0.43 6.80
N ASP A 568 7.68 1.12 6.41
CA ASP A 568 7.95 1.45 5.01
C ASP A 568 8.37 0.21 4.21
N GLN A 569 7.99 0.16 2.93
CA GLN A 569 8.28 -0.98 2.06
C GLN A 569 9.77 -1.29 1.89
N CYS A 570 10.62 -0.27 1.95
CA CYS A 570 12.07 -0.45 1.78
C CYS A 570 12.71 -1.16 2.97
N THR A 571 12.14 -1.04 4.17
CA THR A 571 12.69 -1.65 5.41
C THR A 571 12.78 -3.16 5.31
N GLY A 572 11.86 -3.81 4.59
CA GLY A 572 11.83 -5.27 4.45
C GLY A 572 13.03 -5.88 3.71
N ALA A 573 13.71 -5.13 2.84
CA ALA A 573 14.88 -5.58 2.11
C ALA A 573 16.21 -5.23 2.78
N ASN A 574 16.17 -4.49 3.91
CA ASN A 574 17.37 -4.13 4.65
C ASN A 574 18.07 -5.38 5.23
N PRO A 575 19.41 -5.48 5.16
CA PRO A 575 20.13 -6.67 5.62
C PRO A 575 19.95 -6.97 7.11
N ARG A 576 19.75 -5.95 7.92
CA ARG A 576 19.40 -6.06 9.34
C ARG A 576 18.04 -5.44 9.59
N TYR A 577 17.08 -6.22 10.10
CA TYR A 577 15.75 -5.70 10.41
C TYR A 577 15.80 -4.81 11.66
N PRO A 578 15.45 -3.52 11.58
CA PRO A 578 15.61 -2.60 12.70
C PRO A 578 14.51 -2.77 13.75
N LEU A 579 14.83 -2.39 15.00
CA LEU A 579 13.84 -2.07 16.01
C LEU A 579 13.45 -0.58 15.89
N MET A 580 12.25 -0.21 16.33
CA MET A 580 11.83 1.20 16.35
C MET A 580 12.77 2.08 17.19
N SER A 581 13.29 1.56 18.31
CA SER A 581 14.28 2.25 19.14
C SER A 581 15.60 2.52 18.41
N GLU A 582 16.01 1.63 17.51
CA GLU A 582 17.22 1.80 16.70
C GLU A 582 17.03 2.85 15.61
N ILE A 583 15.85 2.85 14.94
CA ILE A 583 15.47 3.92 14.00
C ILE A 583 15.45 5.29 14.71
N LYS A 584 14.86 5.35 15.89
CA LYS A 584 14.81 6.56 16.71
C LYS A 584 16.22 7.06 17.05
N ALA A 585 17.11 6.18 17.44
CA ALA A 585 18.51 6.51 17.75
C ALA A 585 19.24 7.10 16.52
N MET A 586 19.06 6.49 15.34
CA MET A 586 19.65 7.00 14.10
C MET A 586 19.11 8.39 13.72
N TYR A 587 17.80 8.64 13.85
CA TYR A 587 17.23 9.98 13.63
C TYR A 587 17.77 11.02 14.59
N LEU A 588 17.86 10.70 15.88
CA LEU A 588 18.42 11.61 16.90
C LEU A 588 19.89 11.93 16.62
N LYS A 589 20.67 10.92 16.24
CA LYS A 589 22.07 11.11 15.87
C LYS A 589 22.20 11.99 14.62
N ALA A 590 21.39 11.77 13.59
CA ALA A 590 21.37 12.61 12.38
C ALA A 590 20.94 14.05 12.68
N TYR A 591 20.07 14.27 13.67
CA TYR A 591 19.63 15.60 14.08
C TYR A 591 20.71 16.36 14.88
N TYR A 592 21.32 15.71 15.89
CA TYR A 592 22.27 16.34 16.80
C TYR A 592 23.74 16.22 16.38
N GLY A 593 24.07 15.38 15.41
CA GLY A 593 25.44 15.10 14.99
C GLY A 593 26.27 14.29 16.00
N LYS A 594 25.64 13.70 17.01
CA LYS A 594 26.25 12.89 18.06
C LYS A 594 25.28 11.84 18.58
N GLU A 595 25.84 10.79 19.20
CA GLU A 595 25.02 9.79 19.90
C GLU A 595 24.17 10.44 21.01
N VAL A 596 22.88 10.10 21.00
CA VAL A 596 21.91 10.54 22.01
C VAL A 596 21.10 9.31 22.42
N ASN A 597 20.98 9.07 23.73
CA ASN A 597 20.12 7.99 24.21
C ASN A 597 18.65 8.36 24.00
N PRO A 598 17.87 7.57 23.25
CA PRO A 598 16.44 7.84 23.02
C PRO A 598 15.61 7.97 24.31
N GLU A 599 16.02 7.31 25.39
CA GLU A 599 15.33 7.35 26.68
C GLU A 599 15.48 8.70 27.40
N ASP A 600 16.55 9.46 27.09
CA ASP A 600 16.81 10.78 27.67
C ASP A 600 15.96 11.90 27.01
N ILE A 601 15.33 11.59 25.87
CA ILE A 601 14.51 12.54 25.11
C ILE A 601 13.04 12.34 25.46
N LYS A 602 12.47 13.33 26.13
CA LYS A 602 11.01 13.38 26.36
C LYS A 602 10.32 13.80 25.07
N THR A 603 9.85 12.86 24.29
CA THR A 603 8.85 13.09 23.25
C THR A 603 7.49 13.26 23.94
N LYS A 604 6.78 14.31 23.62
CA LYS A 604 5.47 14.62 24.23
C LYS A 604 4.36 13.84 23.54
#